data_13f5e16acaae8bb25b58ac523d12ea44
#
_entry.id   13f5e16acaae8bb25b58ac523d12ea44
#
_cell.length_a   1.000
_cell.length_b   1.000
_cell.length_c   1.000
_cell.angle_alpha   90.00
_cell.angle_beta   90.00
_cell.angle_gamma   90.00
#
_symmetry.space_group_name_H-M   'P 1'
#
loop_
_entity.id
_entity.type
_entity.pdbx_description
1 polymer ?
#
loop_
_entity_poly.entity_id
_entity_poly.type
_entity_poly.pdbx_seq_one_letter_code
_entity_poly.pdbx_strand_id
1 'polypeptide(L)'
;QFDKLTPELYGAVIDEAHQHGLRVTAHVYTLEDAKGLLRAGLDAFAHGIRDTDVDDEVLELFRERPDVVLVPNLPGSGFAADLSWLSGTIPADELTQMQERSVDRPAAQEAFGIQARNLARLSAEGVTIAFGTDGGAGWSPHAEMEDMVRAGMSPGDVLVAATRNSADLLMLDDLGTLEAGKSA
;
A
#
# COMPACT_ATOMS: atom_id res chain seq x y z
N GLN A 1 -5.13 -20.39 7.23
CA GLN A 1 -4.54 -20.21 5.89
C GLN A 1 -5.68 -20.41 4.90
N PHE A 2 -5.90 -19.41 4.02
CA PHE A 2 -6.90 -19.54 2.96
C PHE A 2 -6.24 -20.19 1.74
N ASP A 3 -7.00 -21.00 1.01
CA ASP A 3 -6.52 -21.55 -0.25
C ASP A 3 -6.39 -20.41 -1.27
N LYS A 4 -5.25 -20.37 -1.97
CA LYS A 4 -5.03 -19.40 -3.04
C LYS A 4 -5.77 -19.82 -4.31
N LEU A 5 -6.24 -18.83 -5.08
CA LEU A 5 -6.71 -19.10 -6.44
C LEU A 5 -5.55 -19.60 -7.31
N THR A 6 -5.82 -20.56 -8.16
CA THR A 6 -4.83 -21.01 -9.16
C THR A 6 -4.67 -19.95 -10.27
N PRO A 7 -3.54 -19.96 -11.01
CA PRO A 7 -3.33 -19.05 -12.14
C PRO A 7 -4.48 -19.05 -13.15
N GLU A 8 -5.04 -20.21 -13.44
CA GLU A 8 -6.17 -20.35 -14.36
C GLU A 8 -7.43 -19.65 -13.82
N LEU A 9 -7.68 -19.76 -12.51
CA LEU A 9 -8.86 -19.17 -11.88
C LEU A 9 -8.75 -17.65 -11.78
N TYR A 10 -7.62 -17.11 -11.28
CA TYR A 10 -7.49 -15.66 -11.19
C TYR A 10 -7.36 -15.02 -12.59
N GLY A 11 -6.74 -15.70 -13.56
CA GLY A 11 -6.74 -15.25 -14.95
C GLY A 11 -8.15 -15.14 -15.52
N ALA A 12 -8.98 -16.18 -15.34
CA ALA A 12 -10.37 -16.15 -15.79
C ALA A 12 -11.20 -15.03 -15.12
N VAL A 13 -10.96 -14.76 -13.82
CA VAL A 13 -11.62 -13.65 -13.09
C VAL A 13 -11.22 -12.29 -13.67
N ILE A 14 -9.92 -12.09 -13.95
CA ILE A 14 -9.40 -10.84 -14.51
C ILE A 14 -9.97 -10.64 -15.92
N ASP A 15 -9.92 -11.65 -16.78
CA ASP A 15 -10.44 -11.60 -18.14
C ASP A 15 -11.93 -11.25 -18.18
N GLU A 16 -12.73 -11.90 -17.33
CA GLU A 16 -14.17 -11.65 -17.25
C GLU A 16 -14.47 -10.23 -16.74
N ALA A 17 -13.77 -9.78 -15.71
CA ALA A 17 -13.93 -8.41 -15.19
C ALA A 17 -13.62 -7.36 -16.27
N HIS A 18 -12.54 -7.55 -17.03
CA HIS A 18 -12.13 -6.66 -18.11
C HIS A 18 -13.16 -6.62 -19.26
N GLN A 19 -13.80 -7.76 -19.59
CA GLN A 19 -14.90 -7.78 -20.58
C GLN A 19 -16.08 -6.90 -20.15
N HIS A 20 -16.27 -6.72 -18.85
CA HIS A 20 -17.30 -5.82 -18.28
C HIS A 20 -16.79 -4.41 -17.98
N GLY A 21 -15.57 -4.06 -18.35
CA GLY A 21 -14.96 -2.77 -18.07
C GLY A 21 -14.66 -2.52 -16.58
N LEU A 22 -14.53 -3.60 -15.81
CA LEU A 22 -14.19 -3.55 -14.38
C LEU A 22 -12.70 -3.75 -14.17
N ARG A 23 -12.13 -3.08 -13.19
CA ARG A 23 -10.75 -3.26 -12.70
C ARG A 23 -10.72 -4.31 -11.60
N VAL A 24 -9.61 -5.02 -11.51
CA VAL A 24 -9.42 -6.07 -10.50
C VAL A 24 -8.27 -5.69 -9.56
N THR A 25 -8.56 -5.74 -8.27
CA THR A 25 -7.55 -5.64 -7.21
C THR A 25 -7.41 -6.99 -6.54
N ALA A 26 -6.18 -7.43 -6.29
CA ALA A 26 -5.90 -8.68 -5.60
C ALA A 26 -4.98 -8.46 -4.40
N HIS A 27 -5.25 -9.21 -3.32
CA HIS A 27 -4.28 -9.37 -2.25
C HIS A 27 -3.05 -10.13 -2.77
N VAL A 28 -1.87 -9.65 -2.41
CA VAL A 28 -0.61 -10.31 -2.72
C VAL A 28 0.17 -10.59 -1.44
N TYR A 29 0.95 -11.65 -1.44
CA TYR A 29 1.81 -12.03 -0.34
C TYR A 29 3.23 -12.33 -0.81
N THR A 30 3.37 -13.15 -1.86
CA THR A 30 4.65 -13.63 -2.33
C THR A 30 5.06 -12.95 -3.64
N LEU A 31 6.37 -12.93 -3.89
CA LEU A 31 6.95 -12.42 -5.13
C LEU A 31 6.41 -13.19 -6.35
N GLU A 32 6.30 -14.51 -6.24
CA GLU A 32 5.81 -15.34 -7.35
C GLU A 32 4.31 -15.09 -7.65
N ASP A 33 3.49 -14.87 -6.61
CA ASP A 33 2.09 -14.49 -6.82
C ASP A 33 1.99 -13.13 -7.54
N ALA A 34 2.82 -12.17 -7.16
CA ALA A 34 2.86 -10.86 -7.82
C ALA A 34 3.21 -10.97 -9.31
N LYS A 35 4.23 -11.75 -9.66
CA LYS A 35 4.60 -12.01 -11.05
C LYS A 35 3.47 -12.68 -11.84
N GLY A 36 2.83 -13.68 -11.25
CA GLY A 36 1.69 -14.37 -11.86
C GLY A 36 0.53 -13.43 -12.15
N LEU A 37 0.16 -12.59 -11.17
CA LEU A 37 -0.92 -11.62 -11.29
C LEU A 37 -0.62 -10.51 -12.31
N LEU A 38 0.62 -10.01 -12.38
CA LEU A 38 1.05 -9.05 -13.41
C LEU A 38 0.89 -9.64 -14.82
N ARG A 39 1.36 -10.88 -15.03
CA ARG A 39 1.21 -11.58 -16.31
C ARG A 39 -0.26 -11.84 -16.69
N ALA A 40 -1.11 -12.07 -15.70
CA ALA A 40 -2.54 -12.25 -15.89
C ALA A 40 -3.31 -10.95 -16.15
N GLY A 41 -2.68 -9.79 -16.01
CA GLY A 41 -3.33 -8.52 -16.33
C GLY A 41 -3.96 -7.80 -15.16
N LEU A 42 -3.58 -8.08 -13.91
CA LEU A 42 -4.11 -7.40 -12.72
C LEU A 42 -3.94 -5.88 -12.80
N ASP A 43 -4.92 -5.11 -12.28
CA ASP A 43 -4.91 -3.64 -12.32
C ASP A 43 -4.34 -3.01 -11.05
N ALA A 44 -4.51 -3.66 -9.90
CA ALA A 44 -3.97 -3.14 -8.65
C ALA A 44 -3.65 -4.24 -7.64
N PHE A 45 -2.63 -3.98 -6.84
CA PHE A 45 -2.27 -4.82 -5.70
C PHE A 45 -2.77 -4.20 -4.39
N ALA A 46 -3.44 -5.00 -3.57
CA ALA A 46 -3.63 -4.75 -2.15
C ALA A 46 -2.51 -5.47 -1.39
N HIS A 47 -1.79 -4.71 -0.59
CA HIS A 47 -0.56 -5.09 0.11
C HIS A 47 0.68 -5.21 -0.78
N GLY A 48 1.84 -5.08 -0.13
CA GLY A 48 3.14 -5.30 -0.75
C GLY A 48 3.58 -6.76 -0.71
N ILE A 49 4.59 -7.10 -1.53
CA ILE A 49 5.32 -8.35 -1.47
C ILE A 49 6.06 -8.41 -0.14
N ARG A 50 5.89 -9.49 0.64
CA ARG A 50 6.35 -9.54 2.02
C ARG A 50 7.16 -10.79 2.39
N ASP A 51 7.36 -11.70 1.46
CA ASP A 51 8.13 -12.94 1.67
C ASP A 51 9.62 -12.76 1.33
N THR A 52 9.94 -11.91 0.38
CA THR A 52 11.32 -11.65 -0.06
C THR A 52 11.46 -10.27 -0.72
N ASP A 53 12.69 -9.85 -0.98
CA ASP A 53 12.96 -8.62 -1.74
C ASP A 53 12.56 -8.81 -3.22
N VAL A 54 12.02 -7.74 -3.84
CA VAL A 54 11.66 -7.72 -5.26
C VAL A 54 12.91 -7.90 -6.13
N ASP A 55 12.77 -8.67 -7.21
CA ASP A 55 13.82 -8.93 -8.18
C ASP A 55 13.63 -8.11 -9.47
N ASP A 56 14.58 -8.25 -10.39
CA ASP A 56 14.57 -7.50 -11.65
C ASP A 56 13.44 -7.96 -12.58
N GLU A 57 13.01 -9.21 -12.48
CA GLU A 57 11.90 -9.74 -13.28
C GLU A 57 10.57 -9.07 -12.94
N VAL A 58 10.24 -8.92 -11.64
CA VAL A 58 9.00 -8.23 -11.25
C VAL A 58 9.04 -6.74 -11.60
N LEU A 59 10.21 -6.11 -11.55
CA LEU A 59 10.36 -4.72 -12.00
C LEU A 59 10.10 -4.58 -13.51
N GLU A 60 10.58 -5.53 -14.32
CA GLU A 60 10.30 -5.54 -15.76
C GLU A 60 8.80 -5.70 -16.04
N LEU A 61 8.14 -6.61 -15.33
CA LEU A 61 6.70 -6.80 -15.43
C LEU A 61 5.90 -5.51 -15.06
N PHE A 62 6.35 -4.75 -14.05
CA PHE A 62 5.75 -3.45 -13.77
C PHE A 62 6.02 -2.41 -14.85
N ARG A 63 7.21 -2.42 -15.48
CA ARG A 63 7.50 -1.52 -16.61
C ARG A 63 6.66 -1.84 -17.84
N GLU A 64 6.34 -3.12 -18.08
CA GLU A 64 5.40 -3.55 -19.13
C GLU A 64 3.94 -3.14 -18.83
N ARG A 65 3.63 -2.90 -17.55
CA ARG A 65 2.30 -2.56 -17.04
C ARG A 65 2.35 -1.28 -16.19
N PRO A 66 2.64 -0.11 -16.78
CA PRO A 66 2.80 1.15 -16.05
C PRO A 66 1.51 1.69 -15.42
N ASP A 67 0.37 1.14 -15.79
CA ASP A 67 -0.97 1.43 -15.28
C ASP A 67 -1.32 0.69 -13.98
N VAL A 68 -0.52 -0.32 -13.60
CA VAL A 68 -0.75 -1.07 -12.37
C VAL A 68 -0.44 -0.24 -11.14
N VAL A 69 -1.33 -0.28 -10.17
CA VAL A 69 -1.22 0.49 -8.92
C VAL A 69 -0.91 -0.44 -7.74
N LEU A 70 0.01 -0.03 -6.88
CA LEU A 70 0.28 -0.70 -5.62
C LEU A 70 -0.31 0.12 -4.45
N VAL A 71 -1.18 -0.50 -3.66
CA VAL A 71 -1.64 0.00 -2.36
C VAL A 71 -0.89 -0.77 -1.28
N PRO A 72 0.18 -0.22 -0.65
CA PRO A 72 1.12 -1.00 0.14
C PRO A 72 0.53 -1.60 1.40
N ASN A 73 -0.36 -0.89 2.11
CA ASN A 73 -0.93 -1.34 3.39
C ASN A 73 0.18 -1.93 4.27
N LEU A 74 1.16 -1.11 4.64
CA LEU A 74 2.33 -1.57 5.37
C LEU A 74 1.94 -2.18 6.73
N PRO A 75 2.61 -3.23 7.19
CA PRO A 75 2.48 -3.63 8.56
C PRO A 75 3.06 -2.52 9.44
N GLY A 76 2.50 -2.32 10.63
CA GLY A 76 3.09 -1.32 11.54
C GLY A 76 4.60 -1.58 11.71
N SER A 77 5.38 -0.53 11.64
CA SER A 77 6.86 -0.58 11.56
C SER A 77 7.54 -1.27 12.75
N GLY A 78 6.83 -1.39 13.85
CA GLY A 78 7.38 -2.02 15.06
C GLY A 78 8.35 -1.15 15.85
N PHE A 79 8.53 0.09 15.45
CA PHE A 79 9.29 1.08 16.26
C PHE A 79 8.39 1.74 17.29
N ALA A 80 8.97 2.08 18.45
CA ALA A 80 8.30 2.92 19.43
C ALA A 80 7.99 4.29 18.79
N ALA A 81 6.74 4.74 18.91
CA ALA A 81 6.28 6.02 18.39
C ALA A 81 5.94 6.98 19.55
N ASP A 82 6.23 8.27 19.37
CA ASP A 82 5.67 9.32 20.21
C ASP A 82 4.23 9.59 19.76
N LEU A 83 3.27 9.29 20.62
CA LEU A 83 1.84 9.48 20.38
C LEU A 83 1.30 10.78 20.98
N SER A 84 2.14 11.66 21.50
CA SER A 84 1.74 12.91 22.15
C SER A 84 0.91 13.85 21.27
N TRP A 85 1.08 13.77 19.96
CA TRP A 85 0.31 14.51 18.95
C TRP A 85 -1.19 14.16 18.94
N LEU A 86 -1.59 13.02 19.52
CA LEU A 86 -2.99 12.63 19.72
C LEU A 86 -3.64 13.32 20.94
N SER A 87 -2.89 14.12 21.68
CA SER A 87 -3.40 14.88 22.83
C SER A 87 -4.57 15.77 22.41
N GLY A 88 -5.66 15.69 23.16
CA GLY A 88 -6.89 16.40 22.86
C GLY A 88 -7.83 15.70 21.86
N THR A 89 -7.35 14.65 21.18
CA THR A 89 -8.17 13.82 20.28
C THR A 89 -8.61 12.51 20.96
N ILE A 90 -7.77 12.00 21.85
CA ILE A 90 -7.99 10.76 22.62
C ILE A 90 -8.03 11.12 24.12
N PRO A 91 -8.85 10.43 24.95
CA PRO A 91 -8.83 10.58 26.40
C PRO A 91 -7.42 10.39 26.97
N ALA A 92 -7.04 11.20 27.96
CA ALA A 92 -5.67 11.25 28.47
C ALA A 92 -5.18 9.91 29.08
N ASP A 93 -6.08 9.18 29.71
CA ASP A 93 -5.79 7.86 30.30
C ASP A 93 -5.59 6.79 29.20
N GLU A 94 -6.35 6.85 28.13
CA GLU A 94 -6.19 5.99 26.96
C GLU A 94 -4.87 6.29 26.25
N LEU A 95 -4.57 7.58 26.02
CA LEU A 95 -3.31 8.00 25.40
C LEU A 95 -2.09 7.53 26.21
N THR A 96 -2.17 7.62 27.54
CA THR A 96 -1.11 7.13 28.42
C THR A 96 -0.88 5.63 28.24
N GLN A 97 -1.95 4.84 28.21
CA GLN A 97 -1.84 3.39 27.99
C GLN A 97 -1.31 3.05 26.59
N MET A 98 -1.70 3.81 25.58
CA MET A 98 -1.18 3.63 24.21
C MET A 98 0.31 3.92 24.16
N GLN A 99 0.76 5.02 24.81
CA GLN A 99 2.17 5.39 24.84
C GLN A 99 3.03 4.35 25.59
N GLU A 100 2.53 3.79 26.69
CA GLU A 100 3.22 2.72 27.44
C GLU A 100 3.36 1.43 26.62
N ARG A 101 2.43 1.14 25.71
CA ARG A 101 2.45 -0.02 24.82
C ARG A 101 3.26 0.22 23.53
N SER A 102 3.59 1.47 23.26
CA SER A 102 4.41 1.86 22.11
C SER A 102 5.88 1.58 22.40
N VAL A 103 6.28 0.35 22.18
CA VAL A 103 7.64 -0.16 22.42
C VAL A 103 8.20 -0.81 21.15
N ASP A 104 9.53 -0.85 21.07
CA ASP A 104 10.22 -1.53 19.98
C ASP A 104 9.88 -3.02 19.94
N ARG A 105 9.53 -3.50 18.76
CA ARG A 105 9.19 -4.90 18.47
C ARG A 105 10.07 -5.43 17.33
N PRO A 106 11.24 -6.03 17.63
CA PRO A 106 12.24 -6.42 16.62
C PRO A 106 11.69 -7.33 15.52
N ALA A 107 10.83 -8.28 15.84
CA ALA A 107 10.23 -9.16 14.84
C ALA A 107 9.29 -8.41 13.87
N ALA A 108 8.59 -7.39 14.36
CA ALA A 108 7.78 -6.53 13.49
C ALA A 108 8.66 -5.60 12.64
N GLN A 109 9.76 -5.10 13.18
CA GLN A 109 10.74 -4.31 12.43
C GLN A 109 11.38 -5.10 11.29
N GLU A 110 11.68 -6.39 11.50
CA GLU A 110 12.19 -7.28 10.46
C GLU A 110 11.16 -7.50 9.35
N ALA A 111 9.93 -7.83 9.71
CA ALA A 111 8.83 -8.01 8.75
C ALA A 111 8.52 -6.73 7.97
N PHE A 112 8.51 -5.57 8.63
CA PHE A 112 8.38 -4.26 8.01
C PHE A 112 9.53 -4.00 7.04
N GLY A 113 10.77 -4.35 7.41
CA GLY A 113 11.98 -4.07 6.63
C GLY A 113 11.94 -4.64 5.21
N ILE A 114 11.40 -5.83 5.00
CA ILE A 114 11.22 -6.42 3.65
C ILE A 114 10.28 -5.56 2.83
N GLN A 115 9.10 -5.26 3.36
CA GLN A 115 8.09 -4.48 2.64
C GLN A 115 8.53 -3.02 2.41
N ALA A 116 9.25 -2.43 3.36
CA ALA A 116 9.83 -1.10 3.22
C ALA A 116 10.84 -1.01 2.08
N ARG A 117 11.78 -1.98 1.99
CA ARG A 117 12.74 -2.03 0.88
C ARG A 117 12.04 -2.24 -0.46
N ASN A 118 11.05 -3.10 -0.50
CA ASN A 118 10.25 -3.35 -1.71
C ASN A 118 9.49 -2.10 -2.16
N LEU A 119 8.84 -1.41 -1.23
CA LEU A 119 8.14 -0.16 -1.52
C LEU A 119 9.10 0.92 -2.04
N ALA A 120 10.24 1.11 -1.37
CA ALA A 120 11.26 2.05 -1.80
C ALA A 120 11.75 1.75 -3.23
N ARG A 121 12.05 0.48 -3.53
CA ARG A 121 12.52 0.07 -4.85
C ARG A 121 11.47 0.26 -5.94
N LEU A 122 10.23 -0.19 -5.69
CA LEU A 122 9.12 -0.03 -6.63
C LEU A 122 8.80 1.44 -6.89
N SER A 123 8.75 2.26 -5.85
CA SER A 123 8.56 3.71 -5.98
C SER A 123 9.68 4.38 -6.79
N ALA A 124 10.94 4.02 -6.54
CA ALA A 124 12.09 4.55 -7.29
C ALA A 124 12.08 4.14 -8.77
N GLU A 125 11.49 3.01 -9.11
CA GLU A 125 11.30 2.52 -10.47
C GLU A 125 10.06 3.10 -11.16
N GLY A 126 9.32 3.99 -10.47
CA GLY A 126 8.17 4.70 -11.03
C GLY A 126 6.84 3.94 -11.00
N VAL A 127 6.76 2.86 -10.22
CA VAL A 127 5.48 2.18 -9.98
C VAL A 127 4.52 3.15 -9.28
N THR A 128 3.29 3.25 -9.76
CA THR A 128 2.27 4.09 -9.15
C THR A 128 1.87 3.54 -7.79
N ILE A 129 2.14 4.31 -6.74
CA ILE A 129 1.76 3.97 -5.37
C ILE A 129 0.51 4.76 -5.00
N ALA A 130 -0.55 4.08 -4.56
CA ALA A 130 -1.70 4.69 -3.91
C ALA A 130 -1.67 4.41 -2.41
N PHE A 131 -2.67 4.88 -1.69
CA PHE A 131 -2.69 4.85 -0.24
C PHE A 131 -3.83 3.96 0.29
N GLY A 132 -3.58 3.25 1.39
CA GLY A 132 -4.60 2.48 2.11
C GLY A 132 -4.06 1.97 3.44
N THR A 133 -4.95 1.73 4.41
CA THR A 133 -4.60 1.30 5.77
C THR A 133 -5.10 -0.11 6.13
N ASP A 134 -5.94 -0.70 5.28
CA ASP A 134 -6.63 -1.97 5.56
C ASP A 134 -7.42 -1.96 6.88
N GLY A 135 -8.00 -0.82 7.22
CA GLY A 135 -8.76 -0.62 8.45
C GLY A 135 -7.96 0.08 9.55
N GLY A 136 -8.37 -0.12 10.79
CA GLY A 136 -7.70 0.44 11.95
C GLY A 136 -8.43 1.64 12.60
N ALA A 137 -7.77 2.32 13.52
CA ALA A 137 -8.29 3.49 14.21
C ALA A 137 -8.32 4.73 13.31
N GLY A 138 -9.07 5.75 13.68
CA GLY A 138 -9.19 6.99 12.89
C GLY A 138 -7.87 7.74 12.64
N TRP A 139 -6.82 7.45 13.41
CA TRP A 139 -5.47 7.99 13.24
C TRP A 139 -4.53 7.09 12.41
N SER A 140 -4.97 5.88 12.03
CA SER A 140 -4.18 4.93 11.23
C SER A 140 -3.65 5.51 9.91
N PRO A 141 -4.38 6.39 9.18
CA PRO A 141 -3.84 7.04 7.99
C PRO A 141 -2.54 7.82 8.24
N HIS A 142 -2.42 8.49 9.38
CA HIS A 142 -1.20 9.22 9.72
C HIS A 142 -0.03 8.28 9.99
N ALA A 143 -0.28 7.17 10.70
CA ALA A 143 0.73 6.16 10.97
C ALA A 143 1.22 5.48 9.67
N GLU A 144 0.31 5.16 8.76
CA GLU A 144 0.67 4.60 7.44
C GLU A 144 1.52 5.57 6.63
N MET A 145 1.17 6.86 6.59
CA MET A 145 1.97 7.88 5.91
C MET A 145 3.37 8.01 6.51
N GLU A 146 3.50 7.98 7.85
CA GLU A 146 4.81 7.96 8.52
C GLU A 146 5.62 6.72 8.15
N ASP A 147 4.99 5.55 8.11
CA ASP A 147 5.64 4.30 7.76
C ASP A 147 6.03 4.25 6.27
N MET A 148 5.27 4.85 5.36
CA MET A 148 5.66 5.04 3.96
C MET A 148 6.91 5.95 3.82
N VAL A 149 6.97 7.05 4.60
CA VAL A 149 8.18 7.91 4.65
C VAL A 149 9.36 7.13 5.24
N ARG A 150 9.14 6.38 6.32
CA ARG A 150 10.17 5.52 6.93
C ARG A 150 10.66 4.44 5.97
N ALA A 151 9.79 3.94 5.10
CA ALA A 151 10.14 3.02 4.03
C ALA A 151 10.99 3.65 2.91
N GLY A 152 11.13 4.97 2.87
CA GLY A 152 12.01 5.68 1.93
C GLY A 152 11.30 6.53 0.88
N MET A 153 9.98 6.63 0.89
CA MET A 153 9.28 7.58 0.02
C MET A 153 9.47 9.02 0.52
N SER A 154 9.50 10.00 -0.39
CA SER A 154 9.48 11.40 0.03
C SER A 154 8.12 11.78 0.62
N PRO A 155 8.05 12.72 1.59
CA PRO A 155 6.75 13.20 2.09
C PRO A 155 5.82 13.73 0.99
N GLY A 156 6.38 14.33 -0.06
CA GLY A 156 5.63 14.79 -1.22
C GLY A 156 4.99 13.64 -2.00
N ASP A 157 5.75 12.57 -2.25
CA ASP A 157 5.23 11.39 -2.95
C ASP A 157 4.18 10.66 -2.12
N VAL A 158 4.32 10.62 -0.79
CA VAL A 158 3.30 10.05 0.11
C VAL A 158 2.00 10.86 0.05
N LEU A 159 2.06 12.19 0.01
CA LEU A 159 0.87 13.03 -0.19
C LEU A 159 0.23 12.79 -1.55
N VAL A 160 1.01 12.67 -2.61
CA VAL A 160 0.50 12.32 -3.96
C VAL A 160 -0.16 10.95 -3.95
N ALA A 161 0.46 9.96 -3.31
CA ALA A 161 -0.12 8.62 -3.14
C ALA A 161 -1.47 8.68 -2.40
N ALA A 162 -1.55 9.46 -1.31
CA ALA A 162 -2.75 9.59 -0.48
C ALA A 162 -3.87 10.45 -1.09
N THR A 163 -3.59 11.18 -2.16
CA THR A 163 -4.56 12.09 -2.79
C THR A 163 -4.80 11.74 -4.25
N ARG A 164 -3.95 12.23 -5.16
CA ARG A 164 -4.11 12.06 -6.60
C ARG A 164 -4.16 10.60 -7.02
N ASN A 165 -3.15 9.81 -6.64
CA ASN A 165 -3.06 8.42 -7.11
C ASN A 165 -4.21 7.56 -6.56
N SER A 166 -4.67 7.83 -5.33
CA SER A 166 -5.84 7.16 -4.75
C SER A 166 -7.14 7.57 -5.45
N ALA A 167 -7.31 8.84 -5.82
CA ALA A 167 -8.45 9.29 -6.59
C ALA A 167 -8.46 8.65 -7.99
N ASP A 168 -7.31 8.62 -8.68
CA ASP A 168 -7.16 7.99 -9.98
C ASP A 168 -7.45 6.47 -9.92
N LEU A 169 -6.98 5.79 -8.86
CA LEU A 169 -7.29 4.37 -8.61
C LEU A 169 -8.80 4.14 -8.48
N LEU A 170 -9.50 5.04 -7.81
CA LEU A 170 -10.95 4.97 -7.59
C LEU A 170 -11.77 5.58 -8.74
N MET A 171 -11.13 6.06 -9.82
CA MET A 171 -11.77 6.72 -10.96
C MET A 171 -12.59 7.97 -10.54
N LEU A 172 -12.05 8.76 -9.63
CA LEU A 172 -12.66 9.98 -9.10
C LEU A 172 -11.98 11.20 -9.76
N ASP A 173 -12.39 11.54 -10.98
CA ASP A 173 -11.74 12.54 -11.84
C ASP A 173 -11.80 13.98 -11.26
N ASP A 174 -12.72 14.26 -10.37
CA ASP A 174 -12.94 15.58 -9.75
C ASP A 174 -12.26 15.73 -8.38
N LEU A 175 -11.48 14.74 -7.93
CA LEU A 175 -10.80 14.72 -6.63
C LEU A 175 -9.28 14.55 -6.78
N GLY A 176 -8.59 14.65 -5.68
CA GLY A 176 -7.17 14.29 -5.55
C GLY A 176 -6.16 15.37 -5.94
N THR A 177 -6.59 16.47 -6.56
CA THR A 177 -5.71 17.60 -6.92
C THR A 177 -6.38 18.95 -6.61
N LEU A 178 -5.56 19.99 -6.35
CA LEU A 178 -6.03 21.35 -6.12
C LEU A 178 -6.04 22.14 -7.45
N GLU A 179 -7.10 21.95 -8.22
CA GLU A 179 -7.30 22.58 -9.52
C GLU A 179 -8.68 23.27 -9.60
N ALA A 180 -8.76 24.32 -10.40
CA ALA A 180 -10.04 25.04 -10.60
C ALA A 180 -11.08 24.09 -11.21
N GLY A 181 -12.24 24.00 -10.56
CA GLY A 181 -13.37 23.15 -10.98
C GLY A 181 -13.38 21.76 -10.36
N LYS A 182 -12.36 21.38 -9.60
CA LYS A 182 -12.37 20.13 -8.81
C LYS A 182 -12.90 20.34 -7.40
N SER A 183 -13.38 19.26 -6.81
CA SER A 183 -13.78 19.22 -5.39
C SER A 183 -12.53 19.19 -4.50
N ALA A 184 -12.57 19.95 -3.38
CA ALA A 184 -11.49 20.04 -2.39
C ALA A 184 -11.89 19.40 -1.06
#